data_bc8f7d42dcbbb723831a53a4596f3381
#
_entry.id   bc8f7d42dcbbb723831a53a4596f3381
#
_cell.length_a   1.000
_cell.length_b   1.000
_cell.length_c   1.000
_cell.angle_alpha   90.00
_cell.angle_beta   90.00
_cell.angle_gamma   90.00
#
_symmetry.space_group_name_H-M   'P 1'
#
loop_
_entity.id
_entity.type
_entity.pdbx_description
1 polymer ?
#
loop_
_entity_poly.entity_id
_entity_poly.type
_entity_poly.pdbx_seq_one_letter_code
_entity_poly.pdbx_strand_id
1 'polypeptide(L)' 'MNNTQKNSIRTTVAIIVLCALILLLAAGNLLIGSVD' A
#
# COMPACT_ATOMS: atom_id res chain seq x y z
N MET A 1 -25.23 -5.66 -5.15
CA MET A 1 -23.89 -5.57 -5.70
C MET A 1 -23.39 -4.14 -5.83
N ASN A 2 -24.25 -3.28 -6.29
CA ASN A 2 -23.81 -1.90 -6.52
C ASN A 2 -23.32 -1.23 -5.26
N ASN A 3 -24.05 -1.40 -4.17
CA ASN A 3 -23.64 -0.82 -2.88
C ASN A 3 -22.35 -1.44 -2.39
N THR A 4 -22.24 -2.75 -2.56
CA THR A 4 -21.05 -3.46 -2.15
C THR A 4 -19.86 -3.03 -2.99
N GLN A 5 -20.13 -2.71 -4.26
CA GLN A 5 -19.07 -2.29 -5.15
C GLN A 5 -18.46 -0.97 -4.70
N LYS A 6 -19.29 -0.03 -4.29
CA LYS A 6 -18.80 1.26 -3.82
C LYS A 6 -17.90 1.09 -2.61
N ASN A 7 -18.35 0.30 -1.65
CA ASN A 7 -17.57 0.07 -0.45
C ASN A 7 -16.31 -0.72 -0.76
N SER A 8 -16.42 -1.68 -1.69
CA SER A 8 -15.28 -2.49 -2.05
C SER A 8 -14.17 -1.66 -2.70
N ILE A 9 -14.56 -0.73 -3.57
CA ILE A 9 -13.57 0.12 -4.23
C ILE A 9 -12.82 0.94 -3.20
N ARG A 10 -13.53 1.50 -2.26
CA ARG A 10 -12.90 2.31 -1.23
C ARG A 10 -11.93 1.50 -0.39
N THR A 11 -12.37 0.33 0.02
CA THR A 11 -11.53 -0.56 0.82
C THR A 11 -10.32 -1.01 0.02
N THR A 12 -10.54 -1.33 -1.24
CA THR A 12 -9.46 -1.78 -2.10
C THR A 12 -8.42 -0.69 -2.27
N VAL A 13 -8.86 0.53 -2.50
CA VAL A 13 -7.95 1.66 -2.65
C VAL A 13 -7.15 1.86 -1.37
N ALA A 14 -7.81 1.78 -0.24
CA ALA A 14 -7.13 1.95 1.04
C ALA A 14 -6.05 0.89 1.23
N ILE A 15 -6.37 -0.34 0.90
CA ILE A 15 -5.43 -1.44 1.03
C ILE A 15 -4.24 -1.24 0.09
N ILE A 16 -4.52 -0.83 -1.13
CA ILE A 16 -3.46 -0.61 -2.11
C ILE A 16 -2.52 0.49 -1.63
N VAL A 17 -3.09 1.58 -1.13
CA VAL A 17 -2.27 2.69 -0.63
C VAL A 17 -1.42 2.24 0.54
N LEU A 18 -2.02 1.49 1.45
CA LEU A 18 -1.28 0.97 2.61
C LEU A 18 -0.13 0.08 2.17
N CYS A 19 -0.41 -0.84 1.26
CA CYS A 19 0.62 -1.74 0.76
C CYS A 19 1.75 -0.97 0.07
N ALA A 20 1.38 0.04 -0.71
CA ALA A 20 2.37 0.86 -1.40
C ALA A 20 3.26 1.58 -0.39
N LEU A 21 2.67 2.10 0.67
CA LEU A 21 3.43 2.79 1.70
C LEU A 21 4.41 1.85 2.40
N ILE A 22 3.93 0.66 2.72
CA ILE A 22 4.77 -0.33 3.39
C ILE A 22 5.93 -0.72 2.48
N LEU A 23 5.64 -0.94 1.22
CA LEU A 23 6.68 -1.29 0.26
C LEU A 23 7.70 -0.18 0.13
N LEU A 24 7.23 1.05 0.09
CA LEU A 24 8.12 2.20 -0.02
C LEU A 24 9.04 2.31 1.18
N LEU A 25 8.48 2.11 2.36
CA LEU A 25 9.27 2.16 3.59
C LEU A 25 10.30 1.04 3.61
N ALA A 26 9.88 -0.15 3.23
CA ALA A 26 10.79 -1.29 3.21
C ALA A 26 11.92 -1.07 2.21
N ALA A 27 11.59 -0.58 1.04
CA ALA A 27 12.59 -0.31 0.02
C ALA A 27 13.56 0.76 0.49
N GLY A 28 13.04 1.80 1.11
CA GLY A 28 13.88 2.86 1.64
C GLY A 28 14.84 2.34 2.69
N ASN A 29 14.35 1.51 3.58
CA ASN A 29 15.19 0.93 4.62
C ASN A 29 16.27 0.05 4.02
N LEU A 30 15.91 -0.72 3.02
CA LEU A 30 16.87 -1.59 2.35
C LEU A 30 17.97 -0.79 1.69
N LEU A 31 17.58 0.29 1.03
CA LEU A 31 18.56 1.14 0.35
C LEU A 31 19.53 1.76 1.33
N ILE A 32 19.01 2.25 2.44
CA ILE A 32 19.85 2.87 3.46
C ILE A 32 20.79 1.84 4.09
N GLY A 33 20.25 0.65 4.38
CA GLY A 33 21.06 -0.40 4.97
C GLY A 33 22.08 -0.96 3.99
N SER A 34 21.76 -0.93 2.72
CA SER A 34 22.62 -1.48 1.69
C SER A 34 23.80 -0.57 1.39
N VAL A 35 23.62 0.71 1.63
CA VAL A 35 24.65 1.68 1.31
C VAL A 35 25.87 1.56 2.19
N ASP A 36 25.67 0.99 3.36
CA ASP A 36 26.79 0.83 4.28
C ASP A 36 27.96 0.11 3.64
#